data_5e3216f8b88cdd48ad99ee154c908601
#
_entry.id   5e3216f8b88cdd48ad99ee154c908601
#
_cell.length_a   1.000
_cell.length_b   1.000
_cell.length_c   1.000
_cell.angle_alpha   90.00
_cell.angle_beta   90.00
_cell.angle_gamma   90.00
#
_symmetry.space_group_name_H-M   'P 1'
#
loop_
_entity.id
_entity.type
_entity.pdbx_description
1 polymer ?
#
loop_
_entity_poly.entity_id
_entity_poly.type
_entity_poly.pdbx_seq_one_letter_code
_entity_poly.pdbx_strand_id
1 'polypeptide(L)'
;MFCLSEAISTIDGLTQIIRDHQLNFCLMSISSRLGHAYYEAKGNKWFYYFAVFCRVMLALGFVISGFVKVRGERFASGLSVNHPMGHYLEALYYTGYYYTFIGISQLVIALLLLIPRTAVLGALMYFPVILNICVLTYAVRFEGTRITTLMVLANMYLLWWDYNRIKYILPFRQGKEDGYPVKEKPLNGNFPFLFFGCVFVMITLVIVVNQFLYNIRPGNSLIECTNGCPDDSSPKACEEFCDCIHKEGKPLRECLNRYNKAKAKETNH
;
A
#
# COMPACT_ATOMS: atom_id res chain seq x y z
N MET A 1 -4.18 -48.18 -33.33
CA MET A 1 -4.01 -47.47 -32.04
C MET A 1 -3.12 -46.21 -32.13
N PHE A 2 -2.19 -46.12 -33.07
CA PHE A 2 -1.34 -44.93 -33.26
C PHE A 2 -2.02 -43.72 -33.87
N CYS A 3 -3.01 -43.86 -34.76
CA CYS A 3 -3.70 -42.72 -35.39
C CYS A 3 -4.59 -41.88 -34.45
N LEU A 4 -5.13 -42.48 -33.37
CA LEU A 4 -5.95 -41.73 -32.42
C LEU A 4 -5.12 -40.83 -31.47
N SER A 5 -3.90 -41.23 -31.14
CA SER A 5 -2.99 -40.47 -30.27
C SER A 5 -2.48 -39.18 -30.96
N GLU A 6 -2.18 -39.25 -32.26
CA GLU A 6 -1.78 -38.06 -33.03
C GLU A 6 -2.92 -37.05 -33.23
N ALA A 7 -4.16 -37.57 -33.44
CA ALA A 7 -5.34 -36.71 -33.58
C ALA A 7 -5.66 -35.94 -32.27
N ILE A 8 -5.53 -36.59 -31.11
CA ILE A 8 -5.76 -35.95 -29.80
C ILE A 8 -4.69 -34.87 -29.52
N SER A 9 -3.43 -35.18 -29.81
CA SER A 9 -2.32 -34.17 -29.63
C SER A 9 -2.50 -32.94 -30.52
N THR A 10 -3.05 -33.15 -31.76
CA THR A 10 -3.31 -32.04 -32.70
C THR A 10 -4.50 -31.19 -32.25
N ILE A 11 -5.53 -31.78 -31.67
CA ILE A 11 -6.68 -31.06 -31.12
C ILE A 11 -6.30 -30.26 -29.87
N ASP A 12 -5.48 -30.83 -28.97
CA ASP A 12 -4.95 -30.11 -27.81
C ASP A 12 -4.07 -28.92 -28.21
N GLY A 13 -3.22 -29.08 -29.21
CA GLY A 13 -2.43 -27.99 -29.77
C GLY A 13 -3.29 -26.87 -30.37
N LEU A 14 -4.35 -27.21 -31.12
CA LEU A 14 -5.28 -26.24 -31.69
C LEU A 14 -6.08 -25.49 -30.61
N THR A 15 -6.55 -26.19 -29.58
CA THR A 15 -7.28 -25.55 -28.45
C THR A 15 -6.40 -24.62 -27.64
N GLN A 16 -5.11 -24.93 -27.51
CA GLN A 16 -4.14 -24.06 -26.84
C GLN A 16 -3.86 -22.78 -27.65
N ILE A 17 -3.68 -22.91 -28.96
CA ILE A 17 -3.48 -21.78 -29.89
C ILE A 17 -4.72 -20.86 -29.90
N ILE A 18 -5.92 -21.41 -29.91
CA ILE A 18 -7.17 -20.63 -29.89
C ILE A 18 -7.31 -19.90 -28.55
N ARG A 19 -6.98 -20.54 -27.44
CA ARG A 19 -7.02 -19.93 -26.09
C ARG A 19 -6.01 -18.79 -25.98
N ASP A 20 -4.80 -18.98 -26.46
CA ASP A 20 -3.75 -17.95 -26.46
C ASP A 20 -4.13 -16.77 -27.37
N HIS A 21 -4.77 -17.05 -28.51
CA HIS A 21 -5.26 -16.01 -29.40
C HIS A 21 -6.43 -15.21 -28.80
N GLN A 22 -7.35 -15.88 -28.11
CA GLN A 22 -8.43 -15.21 -27.38
C GLN A 22 -7.91 -14.40 -26.19
N LEU A 23 -6.94 -14.94 -25.45
CA LEU A 23 -6.32 -14.22 -24.34
C LEU A 23 -5.57 -12.95 -24.82
N ASN A 24 -4.81 -13.08 -25.92
CA ASN A 24 -4.11 -11.97 -26.53
C ASN A 24 -5.07 -10.89 -27.08
N PHE A 25 -6.18 -11.31 -27.69
CA PHE A 25 -7.21 -10.38 -28.19
C PHE A 25 -7.91 -9.66 -27.04
N CYS A 26 -8.23 -10.36 -25.94
CA CYS A 26 -8.82 -9.77 -24.75
C CYS A 26 -7.84 -8.79 -24.08
N LEU A 27 -6.57 -9.16 -23.96
CA LEU A 27 -5.51 -8.29 -23.41
C LEU A 27 -5.28 -7.04 -24.28
N MET A 28 -5.29 -7.17 -25.60
CA MET A 28 -5.19 -6.02 -26.53
C MET A 28 -6.39 -5.09 -26.40
N SER A 29 -7.61 -5.63 -26.27
CA SER A 29 -8.83 -4.83 -26.07
C SER A 29 -8.81 -4.09 -24.75
N ILE A 30 -8.35 -4.72 -23.65
CA ILE A 30 -8.20 -4.08 -22.34
C ILE A 30 -7.11 -3.02 -22.39
N SER A 31 -5.97 -3.31 -23.02
CA SER A 31 -4.85 -2.38 -23.16
C SER A 31 -5.25 -1.11 -23.94
N SER A 32 -6.03 -1.26 -25.01
CA SER A 32 -6.51 -0.11 -25.81
C SER A 32 -7.52 0.74 -25.03
N ARG A 33 -8.44 0.11 -24.28
CA ARG A 33 -9.40 0.83 -23.42
C ARG A 33 -8.70 1.57 -22.27
N LEU A 34 -7.71 0.95 -21.63
CA LEU A 34 -6.91 1.57 -20.58
C LEU A 34 -6.09 2.76 -21.15
N GLY A 35 -5.52 2.59 -22.35
CA GLY A 35 -4.81 3.67 -23.04
C GLY A 35 -5.73 4.87 -23.32
N HIS A 36 -6.94 4.62 -23.84
CA HIS A 36 -7.90 5.68 -24.12
C HIS A 36 -8.33 6.42 -22.84
N ALA A 37 -8.69 5.68 -21.78
CA ALA A 37 -9.05 6.25 -20.49
C ALA A 37 -7.90 7.07 -19.86
N TYR A 38 -6.66 6.60 -20.02
CA TYR A 38 -5.47 7.32 -19.56
C TYR A 38 -5.30 8.68 -20.27
N TYR A 39 -5.45 8.72 -21.62
CA TYR A 39 -5.33 9.98 -22.38
C TYR A 39 -6.50 10.94 -22.11
N GLU A 40 -7.70 10.42 -21.87
CA GLU A 40 -8.83 11.24 -21.43
C GLU A 40 -8.61 11.85 -20.04
N ALA A 41 -8.10 11.04 -19.09
CA ALA A 41 -7.76 11.52 -17.75
C ALA A 41 -6.69 12.62 -17.77
N LYS A 42 -5.66 12.48 -18.61
CA LYS A 42 -4.62 13.50 -18.80
C LYS A 42 -5.14 14.83 -19.32
N GLY A 43 -6.24 14.83 -20.10
CA GLY A 43 -6.91 16.02 -20.61
C GLY A 43 -7.80 16.74 -19.59
N ASN A 44 -7.93 16.25 -18.36
CA ASN A 44 -8.81 16.84 -17.36
C ASN A 44 -8.02 17.50 -16.22
N LYS A 45 -8.34 18.76 -15.91
CA LYS A 45 -7.67 19.56 -14.85
C LYS A 45 -7.79 18.94 -13.46
N TRP A 46 -8.90 18.29 -13.15
CA TRP A 46 -9.17 17.74 -11.83
C TRP A 46 -8.25 16.55 -11.49
N PHE A 47 -7.95 15.69 -12.47
CA PHE A 47 -6.97 14.61 -12.26
C PHE A 47 -5.55 15.15 -12.04
N TYR A 48 -5.20 16.23 -12.73
CA TYR A 48 -3.91 16.91 -12.48
C TYR A 48 -3.84 17.48 -11.06
N TYR A 49 -4.88 18.20 -10.61
CA TYR A 49 -4.93 18.72 -9.23
C TYR A 49 -4.89 17.59 -8.20
N PHE A 50 -5.57 16.49 -8.48
CA PHE A 50 -5.50 15.32 -7.60
C PHE A 50 -4.09 14.71 -7.57
N ALA A 51 -3.36 14.66 -8.69
CA ALA A 51 -1.97 14.23 -8.71
C ALA A 51 -1.07 15.16 -7.89
N VAL A 52 -1.26 16.49 -8.00
CA VAL A 52 -0.52 17.48 -7.18
C VAL A 52 -0.86 17.29 -5.70
N PHE A 53 -2.13 17.12 -5.35
CA PHE A 53 -2.56 16.84 -3.98
C PHE A 53 -1.88 15.58 -3.41
N CYS A 54 -1.89 14.47 -4.15
CA CYS A 54 -1.20 13.25 -3.73
C CYS A 54 0.29 13.48 -3.52
N ARG A 55 0.99 14.22 -4.41
CA ARG A 55 2.42 14.55 -4.24
C ARG A 55 2.68 15.31 -2.94
N VAL A 56 1.88 16.34 -2.67
CA VAL A 56 2.03 17.18 -1.48
C VAL A 56 1.78 16.35 -0.22
N MET A 57 0.70 15.56 -0.17
CA MET A 57 0.37 14.75 1.00
C MET A 57 1.41 13.67 1.29
N LEU A 58 1.90 12.99 0.25
CA LEU A 58 2.97 12.00 0.39
C LEU A 58 4.28 12.64 0.85
N ALA A 59 4.65 13.79 0.27
CA ALA A 59 5.84 14.52 0.66
C ALA A 59 5.76 14.96 2.14
N LEU A 60 4.61 15.49 2.59
CA LEU A 60 4.39 15.88 3.99
C LEU A 60 4.59 14.70 4.95
N GLY A 61 4.06 13.52 4.62
CA GLY A 61 4.27 12.32 5.42
C GLY A 61 5.76 11.97 5.61
N PHE A 62 6.54 12.07 4.53
CA PHE A 62 7.98 11.80 4.60
C PHE A 62 8.78 12.94 5.24
N VAL A 63 8.37 14.20 5.05
CA VAL A 63 9.00 15.34 5.74
C VAL A 63 8.86 15.19 7.26
N ILE A 64 7.65 14.95 7.76
CA ILE A 64 7.41 14.77 9.20
C ILE A 64 8.23 13.60 9.74
N SER A 65 8.14 12.44 9.09
CA SER A 65 8.86 11.23 9.51
C SER A 65 10.37 11.35 9.41
N GLY A 66 10.89 11.99 8.35
CA GLY A 66 12.31 12.19 8.12
C GLY A 66 12.91 13.22 9.07
N PHE A 67 12.20 14.32 9.30
CA PHE A 67 12.67 15.39 10.18
C PHE A 67 12.88 14.92 11.63
N VAL A 68 11.92 14.17 12.19
CA VAL A 68 12.04 13.57 13.52
C VAL A 68 13.30 12.70 13.63
N LYS A 69 13.58 11.88 12.60
CA LYS A 69 14.74 11.00 12.58
C LYS A 69 16.07 11.76 12.50
N VAL A 70 16.11 12.83 11.68
CA VAL A 70 17.31 13.67 11.54
C VAL A 70 17.60 14.47 12.83
N ARG A 71 16.55 14.86 13.57
CA ARG A 71 16.72 15.49 14.90
C ARG A 71 17.20 14.51 15.98
N GLY A 72 17.30 13.23 15.67
CA GLY A 72 17.69 12.22 16.64
C GLY A 72 16.60 11.90 17.67
N GLU A 73 15.33 12.14 17.34
CA GLU A 73 14.18 11.79 18.17
C GLU A 73 13.57 10.45 17.71
N ARG A 74 13.09 9.65 18.65
CA ARG A 74 12.40 8.41 18.31
C ARG A 74 11.07 8.74 17.60
N PHE A 75 10.87 8.21 16.41
CA PHE A 75 9.59 8.34 15.70
C PHE A 75 8.47 7.66 16.49
N ALA A 76 7.31 8.30 16.59
CA ALA A 76 6.17 7.85 17.39
C ALA A 76 6.55 7.61 18.88
N SER A 77 7.22 8.58 19.51
CA SER A 77 7.67 8.51 20.91
C SER A 77 6.54 8.26 21.93
N GLY A 78 5.29 8.60 21.58
CA GLY A 78 4.13 8.28 22.42
C GLY A 78 3.70 6.81 22.41
N LEU A 79 4.27 5.98 21.53
CA LEU A 79 3.97 4.56 21.48
C LEU A 79 4.83 3.81 22.51
N SER A 80 4.19 2.93 23.33
CA SER A 80 4.89 2.10 24.31
C SER A 80 5.96 1.23 23.64
N VAL A 81 7.10 1.08 24.33
CA VAL A 81 8.20 0.19 23.89
C VAL A 81 7.75 -1.27 23.81
N ASN A 82 6.89 -1.70 24.71
CA ASN A 82 6.36 -3.06 24.73
C ASN A 82 5.40 -3.34 23.56
N HIS A 83 4.84 -2.29 22.92
CA HIS A 83 4.05 -2.48 21.71
C HIS A 83 4.93 -3.00 20.56
N PRO A 84 4.49 -4.00 19.75
CA PRO A 84 5.32 -4.59 18.69
C PRO A 84 5.94 -3.58 17.73
N MET A 85 5.16 -2.56 17.32
CA MET A 85 5.65 -1.45 16.50
C MET A 85 6.61 -0.54 17.27
N GLY A 86 6.32 -0.27 18.55
CA GLY A 86 7.18 0.53 19.45
C GLY A 86 8.55 -0.10 19.65
N HIS A 87 8.59 -1.40 19.87
CA HIS A 87 9.82 -2.16 20.00
C HIS A 87 10.69 -2.12 18.72
N TYR A 88 10.05 -2.28 17.54
CA TYR A 88 10.75 -2.14 16.26
C TYR A 88 11.34 -0.73 16.07
N LEU A 89 10.53 0.31 16.35
CA LEU A 89 10.98 1.69 16.20
C LEU A 89 12.09 2.08 17.18
N GLU A 90 12.08 1.49 18.36
CA GLU A 90 13.14 1.68 19.35
C GLU A 90 14.43 0.99 18.93
N ALA A 91 14.35 -0.28 18.52
CA ALA A 91 15.49 -0.99 17.97
C ALA A 91 16.10 -0.24 16.76
N LEU A 92 15.24 0.29 15.88
CA LEU A 92 15.68 1.09 14.74
C LEU A 92 16.34 2.41 15.19
N TYR A 93 15.81 3.06 16.22
CA TYR A 93 16.39 4.27 16.79
C TYR A 93 17.80 4.04 17.33
N TYR A 94 18.04 2.91 18.03
CA TYR A 94 19.36 2.56 18.55
C TYR A 94 20.41 2.21 17.48
N THR A 95 20.04 2.12 16.21
CA THR A 95 21.02 1.95 15.12
C THR A 95 21.85 3.21 14.83
N GLY A 96 21.53 4.35 15.47
CA GLY A 96 22.30 5.59 15.41
C GLY A 96 22.32 6.20 14.01
N TYR A 97 23.51 6.21 13.36
CA TYR A 97 23.67 6.86 12.04
C TYR A 97 22.76 6.27 10.94
N TYR A 98 22.43 4.98 11.02
CA TYR A 98 21.53 4.35 10.06
C TYR A 98 20.12 4.93 10.18
N TYR A 99 19.64 5.18 11.39
CA TYR A 99 18.37 5.84 11.63
C TYR A 99 18.32 7.25 11.01
N THR A 100 19.39 8.03 11.20
CA THR A 100 19.53 9.36 10.59
C THR A 100 19.60 9.29 9.07
N PHE A 101 20.31 8.31 8.51
CA PHE A 101 20.37 8.07 7.06
C PHE A 101 18.98 7.80 6.47
N ILE A 102 18.14 6.98 7.13
CA ILE A 102 16.76 6.77 6.72
C ILE A 102 15.99 8.09 6.71
N GLY A 103 16.16 8.93 7.75
CA GLY A 103 15.54 10.24 7.83
C GLY A 103 15.93 11.17 6.68
N ILE A 104 17.22 11.27 6.37
CA ILE A 104 17.75 12.05 5.25
C ILE A 104 17.20 11.54 3.92
N SER A 105 17.18 10.22 3.72
CA SER A 105 16.63 9.59 2.50
C SER A 105 15.16 9.96 2.31
N GLN A 106 14.36 9.95 3.37
CA GLN A 106 12.95 10.35 3.31
C GLN A 106 12.79 11.83 2.94
N LEU A 107 13.62 12.72 3.48
CA LEU A 107 13.59 14.15 3.14
C LEU A 107 14.00 14.40 1.68
N VAL A 108 15.01 13.70 1.17
CA VAL A 108 15.42 13.78 -0.23
C VAL A 108 14.28 13.29 -1.15
N ILE A 109 13.67 12.16 -0.84
CA ILE A 109 12.53 11.63 -1.60
C ILE A 109 11.36 12.63 -1.60
N ALA A 110 11.04 13.22 -0.46
CA ALA A 110 10.00 14.24 -0.34
C ALA A 110 10.29 15.47 -1.21
N LEU A 111 11.53 15.94 -1.20
CA LEU A 111 11.97 17.06 -2.05
C LEU A 111 11.83 16.72 -3.54
N LEU A 112 12.28 15.53 -3.96
CA LEU A 112 12.15 15.06 -5.34
C LEU A 112 10.68 14.99 -5.78
N LEU A 113 9.78 14.59 -4.88
CA LEU A 113 8.34 14.52 -5.16
C LEU A 113 7.71 15.89 -5.39
N LEU A 114 8.15 16.92 -4.64
CA LEU A 114 7.62 18.27 -4.73
C LEU A 114 8.08 18.99 -6.01
N ILE A 115 9.28 18.71 -6.51
CA ILE A 115 9.80 19.33 -7.71
C ILE A 115 9.19 18.64 -8.96
N PRO A 116 8.43 19.35 -9.83
CA PRO A 116 7.70 18.72 -10.94
C PRO A 116 8.58 17.96 -11.94
N ARG A 117 9.87 18.39 -12.09
CA ARG A 117 10.82 17.75 -13.01
C ARG A 117 11.32 16.40 -12.50
N THR A 118 11.47 16.25 -11.19
CA THR A 118 12.00 15.05 -10.53
C THR A 118 10.92 14.21 -9.85
N ALA A 119 9.65 14.63 -9.92
CA ALA A 119 8.55 13.97 -9.23
C ALA A 119 8.39 12.49 -9.58
N VAL A 120 8.68 12.10 -10.83
CA VAL A 120 8.66 10.69 -11.25
C VAL A 120 9.72 9.87 -10.50
N LEU A 121 10.94 10.41 -10.41
CA LEU A 121 12.01 9.76 -9.66
C LEU A 121 11.66 9.69 -8.18
N GLY A 122 11.11 10.78 -7.61
CA GLY A 122 10.60 10.82 -6.24
C GLY A 122 9.55 9.72 -6.00
N ALA A 123 8.55 9.57 -6.89
CA ALA A 123 7.52 8.54 -6.76
C ALA A 123 8.08 7.11 -6.85
N LEU A 124 9.06 6.88 -7.73
CA LEU A 124 9.72 5.58 -7.87
C LEU A 124 10.55 5.21 -6.63
N MET A 125 11.26 6.17 -6.05
CA MET A 125 12.03 5.95 -4.81
C MET A 125 11.11 5.85 -3.58
N TYR A 126 9.99 6.55 -3.58
CA TYR A 126 9.00 6.51 -2.51
C TYR A 126 8.36 5.13 -2.38
N PHE A 127 8.06 4.49 -3.52
CA PHE A 127 7.27 3.26 -3.58
C PHE A 127 7.84 2.11 -2.74
N PRO A 128 9.11 1.69 -2.90
CA PRO A 128 9.65 0.58 -2.09
C PRO A 128 9.70 0.89 -0.61
N VAL A 129 9.93 2.16 -0.24
CA VAL A 129 9.99 2.57 1.17
C VAL A 129 8.61 2.49 1.81
N ILE A 130 7.59 3.06 1.18
CA ILE A 130 6.23 3.04 1.75
C ILE A 130 5.61 1.64 1.71
N LEU A 131 5.93 0.84 0.69
CA LEU A 131 5.48 -0.55 0.62
C LEU A 131 6.06 -1.37 1.78
N ASN A 132 7.35 -1.21 2.08
CA ASN A 132 7.99 -1.87 3.22
C ASN A 132 7.33 -1.45 4.55
N ILE A 133 7.09 -0.14 4.75
CA ILE A 133 6.40 0.38 5.94
C ILE A 133 4.98 -0.20 6.02
N CYS A 134 4.25 -0.26 4.91
CA CYS A 134 2.90 -0.80 4.87
C CYS A 134 2.88 -2.28 5.26
N VAL A 135 3.75 -3.11 4.70
CA VAL A 135 3.87 -4.53 5.06
C VAL A 135 4.19 -4.70 6.54
N LEU A 136 5.12 -3.89 7.07
CA LEU A 136 5.45 -3.89 8.49
C LEU A 136 4.23 -3.57 9.36
N THR A 137 3.47 -2.52 9.04
CA THR A 137 2.29 -2.13 9.82
C THR A 137 1.21 -3.22 9.83
N TYR A 138 1.03 -3.94 8.70
CA TYR A 138 0.16 -5.12 8.64
C TYR A 138 0.68 -6.27 9.52
N ALA A 139 1.97 -6.55 9.47
CA ALA A 139 2.58 -7.65 10.24
C ALA A 139 2.43 -7.47 11.75
N VAL A 140 2.52 -6.24 12.25
CA VAL A 140 2.41 -5.92 13.68
C VAL A 140 0.99 -5.50 14.10
N ARG A 141 0.01 -5.54 13.20
CA ARG A 141 -1.40 -5.13 13.43
C ARG A 141 -1.53 -3.70 13.97
N PHE A 142 -0.70 -2.80 13.46
CA PHE A 142 -0.66 -1.41 13.91
C PHE A 142 -1.85 -0.62 13.38
N GLU A 143 -2.40 0.27 14.17
CA GLU A 143 -3.57 1.08 13.77
C GLU A 143 -3.28 2.05 12.60
N GLY A 144 -2.03 2.50 12.49
CA GLY A 144 -1.56 3.33 11.37
C GLY A 144 -1.59 2.65 10.00
N THR A 145 -1.92 1.36 9.92
CA THR A 145 -2.02 0.58 8.66
C THR A 145 -2.97 1.22 7.65
N ARG A 146 -4.05 1.84 8.09
CA ARG A 146 -5.01 2.56 7.23
C ARG A 146 -4.31 3.66 6.44
N ILE A 147 -3.51 4.48 7.13
CA ILE A 147 -2.79 5.62 6.53
C ILE A 147 -1.72 5.12 5.56
N THR A 148 -0.91 4.14 5.97
CA THR A 148 0.15 3.59 5.10
C THR A 148 -0.41 2.93 3.85
N THR A 149 -1.56 2.25 3.94
CA THR A 149 -2.27 1.69 2.78
C THR A 149 -2.72 2.79 1.82
N LEU A 150 -3.33 3.87 2.33
CA LEU A 150 -3.73 5.02 1.51
C LEU A 150 -2.51 5.70 0.85
N MET A 151 -1.37 5.79 1.55
CA MET A 151 -0.13 6.32 0.99
C MET A 151 0.40 5.45 -0.16
N VAL A 152 0.34 4.11 -0.03
CA VAL A 152 0.69 3.18 -1.12
C VAL A 152 -0.23 3.41 -2.33
N LEU A 153 -1.56 3.47 -2.13
CA LEU A 153 -2.52 3.70 -3.21
C LEU A 153 -2.31 5.06 -3.88
N ALA A 154 -2.08 6.12 -3.12
CA ALA A 154 -1.77 7.45 -3.64
C ALA A 154 -0.48 7.44 -4.47
N ASN A 155 0.56 6.71 -4.03
CA ASN A 155 1.79 6.60 -4.79
C ASN A 155 1.62 5.76 -6.06
N MET A 156 0.84 4.67 -6.01
CA MET A 156 0.48 3.90 -7.20
C MET A 156 -0.27 4.77 -8.23
N TYR A 157 -1.17 5.65 -7.76
CA TYR A 157 -1.83 6.62 -8.63
C TYR A 157 -0.82 7.57 -9.30
N LEU A 158 0.19 8.07 -8.57
CA LEU A 158 1.24 8.91 -9.15
C LEU A 158 2.08 8.17 -10.19
N LEU A 159 2.45 6.91 -9.92
CA LEU A 159 3.17 6.08 -10.88
C LEU A 159 2.33 5.84 -12.14
N TRP A 160 1.04 5.56 -11.98
CA TRP A 160 0.12 5.45 -13.12
C TRP A 160 -0.02 6.78 -13.86
N TRP A 161 -0.15 7.90 -13.15
CA TRP A 161 -0.23 9.23 -13.74
C TRP A 161 0.98 9.58 -14.62
N ASP A 162 2.17 9.20 -14.19
CA ASP A 162 3.41 9.48 -14.91
C ASP A 162 3.92 8.27 -15.73
N TYR A 163 3.06 7.28 -16.01
CA TYR A 163 3.39 6.05 -16.73
C TYR A 163 4.12 6.29 -18.05
N ASN A 164 3.73 7.29 -18.83
CA ASN A 164 4.40 7.63 -20.09
C ASN A 164 5.87 8.05 -19.92
N ARG A 165 6.23 8.61 -18.76
CA ARG A 165 7.63 8.96 -18.45
C ARG A 165 8.38 7.75 -17.92
N ILE A 166 7.71 6.90 -17.14
CA ILE A 166 8.29 5.71 -16.53
C ILE A 166 8.66 4.67 -17.59
N LYS A 167 7.85 4.49 -18.63
CA LYS A 167 8.12 3.52 -19.72
C LYS A 167 9.43 3.76 -20.45
N TYR A 168 9.95 5.00 -20.47
CA TYR A 168 11.27 5.31 -21.07
C TYR A 168 12.44 5.07 -20.13
N ILE A 169 12.19 5.01 -18.81
CA ILE A 169 13.21 4.73 -17.78
C ILE A 169 13.43 3.21 -17.65
N LEU A 170 12.36 2.43 -17.84
CA LEU A 170 12.40 0.97 -17.72
C LEU A 170 12.64 0.34 -19.11
N PRO A 171 13.77 -0.37 -19.33
CA PRO A 171 14.17 -0.89 -20.65
C PRO A 171 13.32 -2.08 -21.15
N PHE A 172 12.19 -2.37 -20.51
CA PHE A 172 11.41 -3.59 -20.77
C PHE A 172 10.61 -3.60 -22.08
N ARG A 173 10.54 -2.48 -22.83
CA ARG A 173 9.81 -2.46 -24.09
C ARG A 173 10.41 -1.46 -25.08
N GLN A 174 11.32 -1.96 -25.93
CA GLN A 174 11.54 -1.39 -27.27
C GLN A 174 10.33 -1.79 -28.16
N GLY A 175 9.20 -1.17 -27.93
CA GLY A 175 8.04 -1.29 -28.81
C GLY A 175 7.94 -0.03 -29.63
N LYS A 176 7.78 -0.20 -30.96
CA LYS A 176 7.50 0.84 -31.97
C LYS A 176 6.80 2.03 -31.33
N GLU A 177 7.27 3.23 -31.62
CA GLU A 177 6.55 4.46 -31.41
C GLU A 177 5.17 4.33 -32.06
N ASP A 178 4.18 3.89 -31.30
CA ASP A 178 2.79 4.13 -31.65
C ASP A 178 2.64 5.64 -31.49
N GLY A 179 2.91 6.32 -32.61
CA GLY A 179 2.78 7.76 -32.73
C GLY A 179 1.32 8.19 -32.60
N TYR A 180 0.82 8.08 -31.37
CA TYR A 180 -0.36 8.88 -31.02
C TYR A 180 0.14 10.31 -30.88
N PRO A 181 -0.22 11.19 -31.82
CA PRO A 181 0.09 12.59 -31.69
C PRO A 181 -0.55 13.04 -30.37
N VAL A 182 0.28 13.53 -29.44
CA VAL A 182 -0.21 14.29 -28.29
C VAL A 182 -0.81 15.57 -28.86
N LYS A 183 -2.01 15.44 -29.44
CA LYS A 183 -2.83 16.58 -29.75
C LYS A 183 -3.22 17.15 -28.41
N GLU A 184 -2.68 18.28 -28.04
CA GLU A 184 -3.08 19.03 -26.85
C GLU A 184 -4.58 19.30 -26.96
N LYS A 185 -5.39 18.35 -26.45
CA LYS A 185 -6.83 18.61 -26.31
C LYS A 185 -6.97 19.74 -25.30
N PRO A 186 -7.85 20.71 -25.57
CA PRO A 186 -8.16 21.74 -24.58
C PRO A 186 -8.56 21.05 -23.27
N LEU A 187 -7.92 21.45 -22.17
CA LEU A 187 -8.15 20.89 -20.85
C LEU A 187 -9.64 20.99 -20.50
N ASN A 188 -10.29 19.84 -20.43
CA ASN A 188 -11.69 19.76 -20.00
C ASN A 188 -11.79 20.11 -18.51
N GLY A 189 -12.70 21.03 -18.17
CA GLY A 189 -12.95 21.47 -16.79
C GLY A 189 -14.06 20.69 -16.09
N ASN A 190 -14.70 19.71 -16.74
CA ASN A 190 -15.81 18.97 -16.15
C ASN A 190 -15.33 18.15 -14.95
N PHE A 191 -16.06 18.26 -13.84
CA PHE A 191 -15.73 17.51 -12.62
C PHE A 191 -16.02 16.02 -12.82
N PRO A 192 -15.03 15.11 -12.62
CA PRO A 192 -15.20 13.68 -12.83
C PRO A 192 -15.81 13.02 -11.58
N PHE A 193 -17.13 13.15 -11.39
CA PHE A 193 -17.85 12.60 -10.23
C PHE A 193 -17.59 11.10 -10.02
N LEU A 194 -17.55 10.32 -11.10
CA LEU A 194 -17.31 8.88 -11.02
C LEU A 194 -15.95 8.57 -10.41
N PHE A 195 -14.90 9.29 -10.82
CA PHE A 195 -13.55 9.07 -10.29
C PHE A 195 -13.48 9.38 -8.80
N PHE A 196 -13.95 10.56 -8.37
CA PHE A 196 -13.92 10.93 -6.95
C PHE A 196 -14.86 10.06 -6.11
N GLY A 197 -15.98 9.59 -6.69
CA GLY A 197 -16.83 8.57 -6.08
C GLY A 197 -16.08 7.26 -5.86
N CYS A 198 -15.33 6.77 -6.86
CA CYS A 198 -14.47 5.58 -6.70
C CYS A 198 -13.36 5.78 -5.66
N VAL A 199 -12.72 6.95 -5.61
CA VAL A 199 -11.72 7.28 -4.58
C VAL A 199 -12.34 7.24 -3.19
N PHE A 200 -13.53 7.81 -3.01
CA PHE A 200 -14.24 7.77 -1.73
C PHE A 200 -14.59 6.33 -1.32
N VAL A 201 -15.12 5.53 -2.24
CA VAL A 201 -15.41 4.11 -2.00
C VAL A 201 -14.15 3.34 -1.62
N MET A 202 -13.02 3.59 -2.31
CA MET A 202 -11.74 2.95 -1.98
C MET A 202 -11.23 3.33 -0.58
N ILE A 203 -11.34 4.61 -0.19
CA ILE A 203 -10.97 5.06 1.17
C ILE A 203 -11.84 4.35 2.21
N THR A 204 -13.17 4.34 1.99
CA THR A 204 -14.12 3.65 2.89
C THR A 204 -13.81 2.16 2.97
N LEU A 205 -13.54 1.52 1.84
CA LEU A 205 -13.17 0.10 1.77
C LEU A 205 -11.89 -0.19 2.58
N VAL A 206 -10.85 0.63 2.43
CA VAL A 206 -9.61 0.49 3.22
C VAL A 206 -9.88 0.60 4.71
N ILE A 207 -10.72 1.55 5.13
CA ILE A 207 -11.07 1.73 6.55
C ILE A 207 -11.84 0.51 7.06
N VAL A 208 -12.88 0.09 6.34
CA VAL A 208 -13.76 -1.03 6.71
C VAL A 208 -12.99 -2.35 6.74
N VAL A 209 -12.25 -2.67 5.67
CA VAL A 209 -11.46 -3.91 5.60
C VAL A 209 -10.44 -3.96 6.74
N ASN A 210 -9.74 -2.84 6.99
CA ASN A 210 -8.80 -2.80 8.12
C ASN A 210 -9.52 -2.99 9.46
N GLN A 211 -10.77 -2.56 9.63
CA GLN A 211 -11.52 -2.76 10.88
C GLN A 211 -11.80 -4.25 11.14
N PHE A 212 -12.16 -4.99 10.10
CA PHE A 212 -12.56 -6.40 10.21
C PHE A 212 -11.43 -7.41 9.94
N LEU A 213 -10.24 -6.94 9.51
CA LEU A 213 -9.13 -7.83 9.13
C LEU A 213 -8.59 -8.66 10.30
N TYR A 214 -8.67 -8.14 11.52
CA TYR A 214 -8.11 -8.78 12.70
C TYR A 214 -9.15 -8.92 13.81
N ASN A 215 -9.28 -10.11 14.36
CA ASN A 215 -10.17 -10.38 15.50
C ASN A 215 -9.75 -9.61 16.76
N ILE A 216 -8.43 -9.46 16.97
CA ILE A 216 -7.86 -8.72 18.10
C ILE A 216 -6.67 -7.90 17.66
N ARG A 217 -6.51 -6.71 18.24
CA ARG A 217 -5.41 -5.78 17.98
C ARG A 217 -4.76 -5.35 19.29
N PRO A 218 -3.45 -5.05 19.27
CA PRO A 218 -2.75 -4.63 20.49
C PRO A 218 -3.14 -3.21 20.97
N GLY A 219 -3.82 -2.38 20.14
CA GLY A 219 -4.02 -0.96 20.46
C GLY A 219 -2.68 -0.22 20.59
N ASN A 220 -2.70 1.11 20.79
CA ASN A 220 -1.45 1.88 20.97
C ASN A 220 -1.00 1.91 22.45
N SER A 221 -1.91 1.64 23.37
CA SER A 221 -1.66 1.60 24.80
C SER A 221 -2.43 0.46 25.47
N LEU A 222 -2.06 0.11 26.71
CA LEU A 222 -2.78 -0.88 27.50
C LEU A 222 -4.26 -0.50 27.66
N ILE A 223 -4.54 0.77 27.95
CA ILE A 223 -5.92 1.28 28.15
C ILE A 223 -6.75 1.13 26.88
N GLU A 224 -6.16 1.45 25.72
CA GLU A 224 -6.85 1.34 24.44
C GLU A 224 -7.11 -0.12 24.07
N CYS A 225 -6.15 -1.01 24.34
CA CYS A 225 -6.30 -2.44 24.15
C CYS A 225 -7.43 -3.01 25.04
N THR A 226 -7.42 -2.72 26.35
CA THR A 226 -8.40 -3.25 27.31
C THR A 226 -9.80 -2.67 27.10
N ASN A 227 -9.93 -1.43 26.65
CA ASN A 227 -11.23 -0.82 26.33
C ASN A 227 -11.95 -1.52 25.16
N GLY A 228 -11.23 -2.21 24.30
CA GLY A 228 -11.81 -3.04 23.23
C GLY A 228 -12.26 -4.44 23.67
N CYS A 229 -11.88 -4.89 24.87
CA CYS A 229 -12.14 -6.23 25.33
C CYS A 229 -13.60 -6.55 25.73
N PRO A 230 -14.41 -5.60 26.24
CA PRO A 230 -15.81 -5.88 26.54
C PRO A 230 -16.63 -6.33 25.33
N ASP A 231 -16.25 -5.87 24.13
CA ASP A 231 -16.92 -6.19 22.87
C ASP A 231 -16.37 -7.48 22.21
N ASP A 232 -15.32 -8.09 22.76
CA ASP A 232 -14.78 -9.36 22.29
C ASP A 232 -15.66 -10.54 22.71
N SER A 233 -15.63 -11.60 21.90
CA SER A 233 -16.30 -12.86 22.21
C SER A 233 -15.77 -13.57 23.46
N SER A 234 -14.56 -13.21 23.93
CA SER A 234 -13.85 -13.77 25.09
C SER A 234 -13.12 -12.65 25.82
N PRO A 235 -13.80 -11.85 26.66
CA PRO A 235 -13.22 -10.68 27.32
C PRO A 235 -11.98 -10.99 28.16
N LYS A 236 -11.99 -12.08 28.92
CA LYS A 236 -10.84 -12.49 29.75
C LYS A 236 -9.61 -12.84 28.92
N ALA A 237 -9.80 -13.59 27.81
CA ALA A 237 -8.71 -13.92 26.91
C ALA A 237 -8.14 -12.66 26.23
N CYS A 238 -9.00 -11.65 25.95
CA CYS A 238 -8.59 -10.37 25.42
C CYS A 238 -7.75 -9.57 26.43
N GLU A 239 -8.16 -9.50 27.70
CA GLU A 239 -7.38 -8.84 28.77
C GLU A 239 -6.00 -9.50 28.95
N GLU A 240 -5.94 -10.83 28.96
CA GLU A 240 -4.66 -11.58 29.03
C GLU A 240 -3.77 -11.27 27.82
N PHE A 241 -4.34 -11.11 26.63
CA PHE A 241 -3.59 -10.69 25.44
C PHE A 241 -3.02 -9.28 25.61
N CYS A 242 -3.81 -8.32 26.10
CA CYS A 242 -3.37 -6.96 26.31
C CYS A 242 -2.24 -6.89 27.36
N ASP A 243 -2.35 -7.65 28.43
CA ASP A 243 -1.31 -7.75 29.48
C ASP A 243 -0.03 -8.39 28.93
N CYS A 244 -0.15 -9.46 28.15
CA CYS A 244 0.96 -10.11 27.47
C CYS A 244 1.76 -9.15 26.59
N ILE A 245 1.08 -8.26 25.84
CA ILE A 245 1.73 -7.28 24.96
C ILE A 245 2.32 -6.13 25.78
N HIS A 246 1.50 -5.46 26.59
CA HIS A 246 1.86 -4.16 27.16
C HIS A 246 2.58 -4.24 28.50
N LYS A 247 2.31 -5.28 29.32
CA LYS A 247 3.00 -5.49 30.61
C LYS A 247 4.20 -6.42 30.47
N GLU A 248 4.01 -7.60 29.84
CA GLU A 248 5.09 -8.58 29.70
C GLU A 248 6.05 -8.26 28.54
N GLY A 249 5.65 -7.44 27.55
CA GLY A 249 6.46 -7.11 26.38
C GLY A 249 6.79 -8.31 25.49
N LYS A 250 5.93 -9.34 25.48
CA LYS A 250 6.14 -10.56 24.69
C LYS A 250 5.88 -10.34 23.19
N PRO A 251 6.50 -11.17 22.33
CA PRO A 251 6.26 -11.11 20.89
C PRO A 251 4.77 -11.29 20.55
N LEU A 252 4.26 -10.50 19.60
CA LEU A 252 2.86 -10.55 19.17
C LEU A 252 2.36 -11.96 18.86
N ARG A 253 3.21 -12.79 18.22
CA ARG A 253 2.87 -14.17 17.88
C ARG A 253 2.62 -15.05 19.11
N GLU A 254 3.39 -14.87 20.18
CA GLU A 254 3.22 -15.61 21.43
C GLU A 254 1.91 -15.21 22.11
N CYS A 255 1.63 -13.91 22.22
CA CYS A 255 0.41 -13.41 22.83
C CYS A 255 -0.84 -13.81 22.04
N LEU A 256 -0.78 -13.81 20.70
CA LEU A 256 -1.85 -14.34 19.86
C LEU A 256 -2.10 -15.84 20.07
N ASN A 257 -1.05 -16.63 20.23
CA ASN A 257 -1.18 -18.06 20.52
C ASN A 257 -1.85 -18.31 21.88
N ARG A 258 -1.50 -17.49 22.91
CA ARG A 258 -2.14 -17.56 24.23
C ARG A 258 -3.63 -17.20 24.12
N TYR A 259 -3.96 -16.10 23.45
CA TYR A 259 -5.32 -15.67 23.19
C TYR A 259 -6.17 -16.75 22.50
N ASN A 260 -5.66 -17.33 21.41
CA ASN A 260 -6.38 -18.36 20.67
C ASN A 260 -6.61 -19.63 21.51
N LYS A 261 -5.66 -20.02 22.35
CA LYS A 261 -5.80 -21.15 23.28
C LYS A 261 -6.82 -20.88 24.38
N ALA A 262 -6.83 -19.67 24.94
CA ALA A 262 -7.80 -19.27 25.96
C ALA A 262 -9.22 -19.23 25.39
N LYS A 263 -9.39 -18.61 24.23
CA LYS A 263 -10.66 -18.55 23.51
C LYS A 263 -11.24 -19.93 23.18
N ALA A 264 -10.40 -20.86 22.72
CA ALA A 264 -10.83 -22.22 22.41
C ALA A 264 -11.32 -23.00 23.65
N LYS A 265 -10.78 -22.70 24.86
CA LYS A 265 -11.25 -23.30 26.12
C LYS A 265 -12.59 -22.74 26.55
N GLU A 266 -12.83 -21.42 26.36
CA GLU A 266 -14.12 -20.79 26.70
C GLU A 266 -15.26 -21.25 25.77
N THR A 267 -14.96 -21.56 24.51
CA THR A 267 -15.97 -22.00 23.53
C THR A 267 -16.40 -23.46 23.73
N ASN A 268 -15.58 -24.27 24.44
CA ASN A 268 -15.84 -25.69 24.72
C ASN A 268 -16.53 -25.92 26.08
N HIS A 269 -16.85 -24.89 26.82
CA HIS A 269 -17.63 -24.88 28.07
C HIS A 269 -18.98 -24.21 27.84
#